data_ffc138fec9500979c35ba3b84a840ac2
#
_entry.id   ffc138fec9500979c35ba3b84a840ac2
#
_cell.length_a   1.000
_cell.length_b   1.000
_cell.length_c   1.000
_cell.angle_alpha   90.00
_cell.angle_beta   90.00
_cell.angle_gamma   90.00
#
_symmetry.space_group_name_H-M   'P 1'
#
loop_
_entity.id
_entity.type
_entity.pdbx_description
1 polymer ?
#
loop_
_entity_poly.entity_id
_entity_poly.type
_entity_poly.pdbx_seq_one_letter_code
_entity_poly.pdbx_strand_id
1 'polypeptide(L)'
;MKVKYFAWVRERVGKAEEMVEPPASVRTVDDLMAWLARRDEGYAYAFERPRVIRAAIDHAHVKSDAAIAGAREIAFFPPMTGG
;
A
#
# COMPACT_ATOMS: atom_id res chain seq x y z
N MET A 1 -10.32 -1.63 -6.67
CA MET A 1 -9.22 -0.65 -6.84
C MET A 1 -7.93 -1.39 -7.14
N LYS A 2 -7.07 -0.79 -7.92
CA LYS A 2 -5.77 -1.38 -8.23
C LYS A 2 -4.75 -0.99 -7.17
N VAL A 3 -3.96 -1.95 -6.69
CA VAL A 3 -2.83 -1.67 -5.81
C VAL A 3 -1.57 -2.07 -6.54
N LYS A 4 -0.60 -1.18 -6.58
CA LYS A 4 0.71 -1.43 -7.19
C LYS A 4 1.79 -1.46 -6.11
N TYR A 5 2.73 -2.35 -6.30
CA TYR A 5 3.84 -2.52 -5.36
C TYR A 5 5.16 -2.30 -6.09
N PHE A 6 6.08 -1.57 -5.48
CA PHE A 6 7.37 -1.24 -6.09
C PHE A 6 8.53 -1.64 -5.19
N ALA A 7 9.68 -1.88 -5.83
CA ALA A 7 10.94 -2.16 -5.15
C ALA A 7 10.80 -3.30 -4.14
N TRP A 8 11.34 -3.14 -2.92
CA TRP A 8 11.30 -4.24 -1.96
C TRP A 8 9.89 -4.56 -1.46
N VAL A 9 8.95 -3.62 -1.56
CA VAL A 9 7.55 -3.91 -1.24
C VAL A 9 7.03 -4.97 -2.21
N ARG A 10 7.30 -4.80 -3.50
CA ARG A 10 6.93 -5.77 -4.53
C ARG A 10 7.58 -7.13 -4.29
N GLU A 11 8.85 -7.12 -3.93
CA GLU A 11 9.57 -8.38 -3.69
C GLU A 11 8.97 -9.15 -2.51
N ARG A 12 8.60 -8.45 -1.45
CA ARG A 12 8.03 -9.09 -0.26
C ARG A 12 6.61 -9.59 -0.49
N VAL A 13 5.78 -8.80 -1.18
CA VAL A 13 4.41 -9.21 -1.51
C VAL A 13 4.42 -10.33 -2.55
N GLY A 14 5.34 -10.29 -3.49
CA GLY A 14 5.46 -11.32 -4.51
C GLY A 14 4.68 -11.04 -5.78
N LYS A 15 4.16 -9.84 -5.95
CA LYS A 15 3.48 -9.44 -7.18
C LYS A 15 3.64 -7.94 -7.40
N ALA A 16 3.54 -7.53 -8.67
CA ALA A 16 3.72 -6.13 -9.04
C ALA A 16 2.46 -5.30 -8.84
N GLU A 17 1.30 -5.90 -9.04
CA GLU A 17 0.03 -5.21 -8.88
C GLU A 17 -1.10 -6.22 -8.77
N GLU A 18 -2.23 -5.76 -8.26
CA GLU A 18 -3.42 -6.60 -8.13
C GLU A 18 -4.65 -5.73 -7.93
N MET A 19 -5.80 -6.31 -8.21
CA MET A 19 -7.08 -5.67 -7.90
C MET A 19 -7.52 -6.15 -6.52
N VAL A 20 -7.97 -5.22 -5.68
CA VAL A 20 -8.47 -5.55 -4.34
C VAL A 20 -9.79 -4.85 -4.09
N GLU A 21 -10.58 -5.43 -3.20
CA GLU A 21 -11.86 -4.86 -2.78
C GLU A 21 -11.91 -4.84 -1.26
N PRO A 22 -11.25 -3.85 -0.64
CA PRO A 22 -11.25 -3.76 0.80
C PRO A 22 -12.65 -3.45 1.32
N PRO A 23 -12.98 -3.94 2.52
CA PRO A 23 -14.28 -3.63 3.10
C PRO A 23 -14.41 -2.15 3.44
N ALA A 24 -15.65 -1.70 3.66
CA ALA A 24 -15.94 -0.29 3.94
C ALA A 24 -15.24 0.25 5.19
N SER A 25 -14.84 -0.63 6.09
CA SER A 25 -14.10 -0.23 7.29
C SER A 25 -12.68 0.24 6.99
N VAL A 26 -12.16 -0.09 5.81
CA VAL A 26 -10.84 0.36 5.38
C VAL A 26 -11.01 1.72 4.70
N ARG A 27 -10.64 2.78 5.41
CA ARG A 27 -10.92 4.15 4.99
C ARG A 27 -9.70 4.97 4.59
N THR A 28 -8.55 4.63 5.13
CA THR A 28 -7.31 5.38 4.90
C THR A 28 -6.23 4.49 4.34
N VAL A 29 -5.14 5.11 3.91
CA VAL A 29 -3.94 4.38 3.47
C VAL A 29 -3.44 3.46 4.58
N ASP A 30 -3.39 3.96 5.83
CA ASP A 30 -2.97 3.14 6.98
C ASP A 30 -3.88 1.93 7.16
N ASP A 31 -5.21 2.14 7.06
CA ASP A 31 -6.16 1.04 7.17
C ASP A 31 -5.92 0.01 6.08
N LEU A 32 -5.63 0.47 4.87
CA LEU A 32 -5.37 -0.43 3.74
C LEU A 32 -4.11 -1.26 3.98
N MET A 33 -3.04 -0.64 4.46
CA MET A 33 -1.81 -1.37 4.77
C MET A 33 -2.06 -2.42 5.84
N ALA A 34 -2.81 -2.07 6.89
CA ALA A 34 -3.13 -3.03 7.95
C ALA A 34 -3.96 -4.20 7.43
N TRP A 35 -4.91 -3.91 6.54
CA TRP A 35 -5.76 -4.93 5.94
C TRP A 35 -4.93 -5.86 5.04
N LEU A 36 -4.06 -5.30 4.21
CA LEU A 36 -3.18 -6.09 3.36
C LEU A 36 -2.23 -6.96 4.17
N ALA A 37 -1.70 -6.43 5.27
CA ALA A 37 -0.75 -7.16 6.11
C ALA A 37 -1.33 -8.44 6.71
N ARG A 38 -2.65 -8.54 6.79
CA ARG A 38 -3.31 -9.73 7.34
C ARG A 38 -3.51 -10.85 6.33
N ARG A 39 -3.18 -10.62 5.06
CA ARG A 39 -3.49 -11.58 4.01
C ARG A 39 -2.59 -12.83 4.05
N ASP A 40 -1.29 -12.64 4.19
CA ASP A 40 -0.34 -13.73 4.36
C ASP A 40 1.01 -13.19 4.83
N GLU A 41 1.98 -14.09 4.98
CA GLU A 41 3.29 -13.72 5.49
C GLU A 41 4.04 -12.71 4.62
N GLY A 42 3.89 -12.81 3.31
CA GLY A 42 4.53 -11.87 2.39
C GLY A 42 4.02 -10.46 2.59
N TYR A 43 2.70 -10.32 2.72
CA TYR A 43 2.11 -9.01 2.99
C TYR A 43 2.49 -8.51 4.38
N ALA A 44 2.45 -9.39 5.37
CA ALA A 44 2.85 -9.01 6.74
C ALA A 44 4.29 -8.50 6.75
N TYR A 45 5.17 -9.15 6.01
CA TYR A 45 6.56 -8.74 5.91
C TYR A 45 6.70 -7.41 5.17
N ALA A 46 5.98 -7.24 4.05
CA ALA A 46 6.03 -6.02 3.26
C ALA A 46 5.60 -4.80 4.08
N PHE A 47 4.58 -4.97 4.92
CA PHE A 47 3.98 -3.86 5.66
C PHE A 47 4.28 -3.92 7.16
N GLU A 48 5.35 -4.62 7.58
CA GLU A 48 5.70 -4.71 9.00
C GLU A 48 6.07 -3.36 9.61
N ARG A 49 6.55 -2.43 8.79
CA ARG A 49 6.87 -1.08 9.20
C ARG A 49 6.11 -0.08 8.33
N PRO A 50 4.82 0.09 8.57
CA PRO A 50 4.03 0.95 7.70
C PRO A 50 4.52 2.39 7.65
N ARG A 51 5.19 2.87 8.70
CA ARG A 51 5.69 4.23 8.73
C ARG A 51 6.75 4.53 7.68
N VAL A 52 7.48 3.52 7.22
CA VAL A 52 8.49 3.73 6.18
C VAL A 52 7.94 3.57 4.77
N ILE A 53 6.72 3.07 4.64
CA ILE A 53 6.09 2.90 3.33
C ILE A 53 5.52 4.23 2.87
N ARG A 54 5.75 4.55 1.60
CA ARG A 54 5.17 5.74 0.96
C ARG A 54 4.03 5.30 0.06
N ALA A 55 3.08 6.18 -0.15
CA ALA A 55 1.91 5.88 -0.98
C ALA A 55 1.60 7.01 -1.94
N ALA A 56 1.05 6.64 -3.09
CA ALA A 56 0.51 7.60 -4.05
C ALA A 56 -0.88 7.12 -4.46
N ILE A 57 -1.85 8.02 -4.39
CA ILE A 57 -3.21 7.75 -4.85
C ILE A 57 -3.38 8.44 -6.20
N ASP A 58 -3.73 7.65 -7.22
CA ASP A 58 -3.92 8.16 -8.58
C ASP A 58 -2.75 9.05 -9.02
N HIS A 59 -1.53 8.56 -8.75
CA HIS A 59 -0.25 9.21 -9.10
C HIS A 59 0.13 10.41 -8.24
N ALA A 60 -0.64 10.75 -7.22
CA ALA A 60 -0.32 11.86 -6.33
C ALA A 60 0.16 11.33 -4.98
N HIS A 61 1.31 11.79 -4.52
CA HIS A 61 1.83 11.39 -3.22
C HIS A 61 0.89 11.86 -2.11
N VAL A 62 0.62 10.97 -1.15
CA VAL A 62 -0.27 11.27 -0.04
C VAL A 62 0.34 10.79 1.26
N LYS A 63 -0.19 11.28 2.37
CA LYS A 63 0.19 10.81 3.70
C LYS A 63 -0.62 9.57 4.05
N SER A 64 -0.18 8.86 5.09
CA SER A 64 -0.81 7.61 5.50
C SER A 64 -2.24 7.77 6.02
N ASP A 65 -2.62 8.95 6.44
CA ASP A 65 -3.98 9.24 6.89
C ASP A 65 -4.93 9.67 5.77
N ALA A 66 -4.45 9.70 4.54
CA ALA A 66 -5.28 10.09 3.40
C ALA A 66 -6.41 9.10 3.19
N ALA A 67 -7.60 9.63 2.85
CA ALA A 67 -8.75 8.80 2.54
C ALA A 67 -8.57 8.10 1.21
N ILE A 68 -9.00 6.85 1.13
CA ILE A 68 -8.88 6.07 -0.10
C ILE A 68 -10.19 6.01 -0.90
N ALA A 69 -11.25 6.63 -0.40
CA ALA A 69 -12.54 6.63 -1.08
C ALA A 69 -12.39 7.21 -2.48
N GLY A 70 -12.91 6.50 -3.47
CA GLY A 70 -12.83 6.95 -4.85
C GLY A 70 -11.49 6.74 -5.55
N ALA A 71 -10.50 6.24 -4.86
CA ALA A 71 -9.20 5.98 -5.48
C ALA A 71 -9.30 4.87 -6.51
N ARG A 72 -8.72 5.09 -7.68
CA ARG A 72 -8.65 4.07 -8.73
C ARG A 72 -7.43 3.19 -8.55
N GLU A 73 -6.35 3.79 -8.08
CA GLU A 73 -5.07 3.12 -7.94
C GLU A 73 -4.34 3.66 -6.73
N ILE A 74 -3.71 2.76 -5.99
CA ILE A 74 -2.82 3.14 -4.90
C ILE A 74 -1.51 2.41 -5.11
N ALA A 75 -0.41 3.17 -5.11
CA ALA A 75 0.93 2.61 -5.25
C ALA A 75 1.62 2.66 -3.90
N PHE A 76 2.29 1.57 -3.53
CA PHE A 76 3.12 1.51 -2.34
C PHE A 76 4.57 1.32 -2.74
N PHE A 77 5.46 2.11 -2.14
CA PHE A 77 6.87 2.08 -2.45
C PHE A 77 7.70 2.46 -1.22
N PRO A 78 8.96 2.04 -1.16
CA PRO A 78 9.81 2.42 -0.05
C PRO A 78 10.22 3.89 -0.15
N PRO A 79 10.70 4.48 0.94
CA PRO A 79 11.19 5.85 0.88
C PRO A 79 12.37 5.96 -0.07
N MET A 80 12.44 7.06 -0.78
CA MET A 80 13.59 7.38 -1.58
C MET A 80 14.75 7.67 -0.63
N THR A 81 15.71 6.78 -0.58
CA THR A 81 16.91 7.08 0.13
C THR A 81 17.67 8.06 -0.75
N GLY A 82 17.62 9.24 -0.41
CA GLY A 82 18.11 10.31 -1.16
C GLY A 82 19.48 10.26 -1.65
N GLY A 83 19.51 9.53 -1.91
CA GLY A 83 20.61 9.56 -2.54
C GLY A 83 21.06 10.21 -3.22
#